data_e17a4c4eec8ab2672e6c1fcc4f0f528e
#
_entry.id   e17a4c4eec8ab2672e6c1fcc4f0f528e
#
_cell.length_a   1.000
_cell.length_b   1.000
_cell.length_c   1.000
_cell.angle_alpha   90.00
_cell.angle_beta   90.00
_cell.angle_gamma   90.00
#
_symmetry.space_group_name_H-M   'P 1'
#
loop_
_entity.id
_entity.type
_entity.pdbx_description
1 polymer ?
#
loop_
_entity_poly.entity_id
_entity_poly.type
_entity_poly.pdbx_seq_one_letter_code
_entity_poly.pdbx_strand_id
1 'polypeptide(L)'
;NQAGAKPNNLPEIVIRGTSSLTTEADVNPNQPIIILDGLEITLRDLYDLDINEIERVDVLKDASASALYGERAANGVIVIERKKILNDKLRLSYNLDGTVDFPDLSTYDYLNAADKLEFERRANLYNFENKYDLEEYNRKKLLISKGMDTDWMSKPLRTGYTIGNSIGVSGKGNDMTYRVNANIRNVKGVMKGDYRNTYGISVFLSYHIADKVTVSYQSNYSGVKSKNSPYGTFSDYVTLNPYDSPYDETGALLKKLTWDVNNPLYEAKAGNYDKTSSNTFTNNVNIRWDIMKGLYLTANGSIVSNLSNHEIF
;
A
#
# COMPACT_ATOMS: atom_id res chain seq x y z
N ASN A 1 2.70 -8.83 -8.54
CA ASN A 1 2.90 -7.70 -7.65
C ASN A 1 1.84 -7.72 -6.54
N GLN A 2 2.14 -8.36 -5.41
CA GLN A 2 1.16 -8.51 -4.31
C GLN A 2 0.87 -7.17 -3.56
N ALA A 3 1.68 -6.14 -3.77
CA ALA A 3 1.54 -4.85 -3.11
C ALA A 3 0.23 -4.12 -3.49
N GLY A 4 -0.26 -4.28 -4.73
CA GLY A 4 -1.52 -3.70 -5.17
C GLY A 4 -2.78 -4.37 -4.59
N ALA A 5 -2.66 -5.60 -4.10
CA ALA A 5 -3.79 -6.35 -3.52
C ALA A 5 -4.04 -6.03 -2.04
N LYS A 6 -3.04 -5.48 -1.35
CA LYS A 6 -3.10 -5.14 0.09
C LYS A 6 -2.92 -3.62 0.25
N PRO A 7 -3.98 -2.86 0.55
CA PRO A 7 -3.92 -1.40 0.63
C PRO A 7 -2.98 -0.87 1.71
N ASN A 8 -2.56 -1.70 2.65
CA ASN A 8 -1.69 -1.33 3.77
C ASN A 8 -0.21 -1.61 3.53
N ASN A 9 0.13 -2.36 2.48
CA ASN A 9 1.51 -2.64 2.13
C ASN A 9 2.07 -1.53 1.25
N LEU A 10 3.17 -0.92 1.69
CA LEU A 10 3.91 0.02 0.85
C LEU A 10 4.58 -0.74 -0.29
N PRO A 11 4.60 -0.17 -1.51
CA PRO A 11 5.34 -0.74 -2.62
C PRO A 11 6.85 -0.70 -2.33
N GLU A 12 7.57 -1.74 -2.70
CA GLU A 12 9.02 -1.69 -2.69
C GLU A 12 9.51 -0.96 -3.94
N ILE A 13 10.30 0.09 -3.74
CA ILE A 13 10.93 0.85 -4.83
C ILE A 13 12.43 0.59 -4.80
N VAL A 14 12.93 -0.05 -5.86
CA VAL A 14 14.35 -0.33 -6.05
C VAL A 14 14.80 0.30 -7.37
N ILE A 15 15.86 1.14 -7.33
CA ILE A 15 16.40 1.83 -8.52
C ILE A 15 17.70 1.18 -9.01
N ARG A 16 18.60 0.78 -8.10
CA ARG A 16 19.94 0.28 -8.42
C ARG A 16 20.20 -1.16 -7.99
N GLY A 17 19.22 -1.91 -7.58
CA GLY A 17 19.37 -3.23 -7.00
C GLY A 17 19.45 -3.18 -5.46
N THR A 18 19.54 -4.36 -4.85
CA THR A 18 19.57 -4.51 -3.41
C THR A 18 21.01 -4.73 -2.94
N SER A 19 21.54 -3.83 -2.12
CA SER A 19 22.84 -3.96 -1.48
C SER A 19 22.75 -4.58 -0.07
N SER A 20 21.55 -4.67 0.49
CA SER A 20 21.28 -5.24 1.82
C SER A 20 20.18 -6.29 1.77
N LEU A 21 20.29 -7.31 2.63
CA LEU A 21 19.31 -8.39 2.79
C LEU A 21 18.13 -8.00 3.69
N THR A 22 18.16 -6.84 4.34
CA THR A 22 17.07 -6.34 5.17
C THR A 22 15.94 -5.79 4.29
N THR A 23 14.73 -6.32 4.45
CA THR A 23 13.53 -5.98 3.68
C THR A 23 12.43 -5.36 4.52
N GLU A 24 12.71 -4.92 5.75
CA GLU A 24 11.70 -4.24 6.58
C GLU A 24 11.36 -2.88 5.96
N ALA A 25 10.09 -2.66 5.66
CA ALA A 25 9.59 -1.54 4.86
C ALA A 25 9.91 -0.16 5.47
N ASP A 26 10.00 -0.06 6.79
CA ASP A 26 10.25 1.21 7.48
C ASP A 26 11.76 1.53 7.64
N VAL A 27 12.65 0.57 7.40
CA VAL A 27 14.11 0.69 7.56
C VAL A 27 14.87 0.02 6.41
N ASN A 28 14.29 -0.02 5.21
CA ASN A 28 14.95 -0.66 4.07
C ASN A 28 16.11 0.21 3.57
N PRO A 29 17.37 -0.17 3.81
CA PRO A 29 18.54 0.62 3.40
C PRO A 29 18.71 0.67 1.87
N ASN A 30 17.93 -0.10 1.12
CA ASN A 30 17.94 -0.11 -0.35
C ASN A 30 16.96 0.90 -0.97
N GLN A 31 16.17 1.60 -0.15
CA GLN A 31 15.23 2.60 -0.66
C GLN A 31 15.95 3.84 -1.20
N PRO A 32 15.46 4.40 -2.33
CA PRO A 32 15.95 5.69 -2.80
C PRO A 32 15.52 6.81 -1.85
N ILE A 33 16.26 7.91 -1.85
CA ILE A 33 15.82 9.15 -1.24
C ILE A 33 14.68 9.75 -2.08
N ILE A 34 13.66 10.25 -1.43
CA ILE A 34 12.54 10.90 -2.11
C ILE A 34 12.51 12.37 -1.72
N ILE A 35 12.60 13.24 -2.73
CA ILE A 35 12.64 14.69 -2.57
C ILE A 35 11.37 15.28 -3.20
N LEU A 36 10.59 16.00 -2.40
CA LEU A 36 9.40 16.74 -2.85
C LEU A 36 9.66 18.24 -2.70
N ASP A 37 9.68 18.96 -3.83
CA ASP A 37 9.96 20.42 -3.87
C ASP A 37 11.25 20.81 -3.11
N GLY A 38 12.30 19.97 -3.20
CA GLY A 38 13.58 20.20 -2.56
C GLY A 38 13.69 19.71 -1.11
N LEU A 39 12.65 19.09 -0.55
CA LEU A 39 12.59 18.56 0.81
C LEU A 39 12.47 17.04 0.80
N GLU A 40 13.22 16.37 1.68
CA GLU A 40 13.14 14.92 1.83
C GLU A 40 11.81 14.50 2.48
N ILE A 41 11.15 13.52 1.87
CA ILE A 41 9.91 12.91 2.38
C ILE A 41 10.07 11.39 2.48
N THR A 42 9.19 10.75 3.23
CA THR A 42 9.17 9.28 3.34
C THR A 42 8.45 8.62 2.15
N LEU A 43 8.69 7.31 1.93
CA LEU A 43 7.93 6.53 0.95
C LEU A 43 6.43 6.55 1.27
N ARG A 44 6.07 6.59 2.53
CA ARG A 44 4.68 6.68 2.98
C ARG A 44 4.05 8.02 2.59
N ASP A 45 4.79 9.13 2.77
CA ASP A 45 4.32 10.45 2.35
C ASP A 45 4.11 10.51 0.84
N LEU A 46 5.01 9.87 0.06
CA LEU A 46 4.85 9.74 -1.39
C LEU A 46 3.60 8.92 -1.76
N TYR A 47 3.38 7.80 -1.08
CA TYR A 47 2.22 6.94 -1.34
C TYR A 47 0.89 7.65 -1.05
N ASP A 48 0.87 8.50 -0.04
CA ASP A 48 -0.30 9.25 0.40
C ASP A 48 -0.43 10.63 -0.30
N LEU A 49 0.54 11.01 -1.15
CA LEU A 49 0.52 12.27 -1.89
C LEU A 49 -0.58 12.27 -2.96
N ASP A 50 -1.29 13.39 -3.12
CA ASP A 50 -2.23 13.56 -4.22
C ASP A 50 -1.49 13.67 -5.55
N ILE A 51 -1.66 12.66 -6.40
CA ILE A 51 -1.02 12.60 -7.73
C ILE A 51 -1.39 13.81 -8.61
N ASN A 52 -2.54 14.43 -8.37
CA ASN A 52 -2.98 15.59 -9.14
C ASN A 52 -2.15 16.85 -8.86
N GLU A 53 -1.39 16.88 -7.76
CA GLU A 53 -0.46 17.96 -7.43
C GLU A 53 0.87 17.85 -8.17
N ILE A 54 1.21 16.66 -8.67
CA ILE A 54 2.51 16.38 -9.26
C ILE A 54 2.57 16.97 -10.69
N GLU A 55 3.64 17.71 -10.99
CA GLU A 55 3.98 18.17 -12.32
C GLU A 55 5.00 17.26 -12.98
N ARG A 56 6.06 16.87 -12.23
CA ARG A 56 7.17 16.09 -12.75
C ARG A 56 7.77 15.18 -11.69
N VAL A 57 8.23 14.02 -12.16
CA VAL A 57 9.02 13.08 -11.37
C VAL A 57 10.29 12.77 -12.13
N ASP A 58 11.44 13.05 -11.54
CA ASP A 58 12.75 12.71 -12.08
C ASP A 58 13.41 11.64 -11.21
N VAL A 59 14.03 10.66 -11.85
CA VAL A 59 14.79 9.61 -11.17
C VAL A 59 16.26 9.78 -11.47
N LEU A 60 17.02 10.17 -10.47
CA LEU A 60 18.47 10.37 -10.58
C LEU A 60 19.18 9.07 -10.16
N LYS A 61 19.91 8.48 -11.10
CA LYS A 61 20.56 7.18 -10.92
C LYS A 61 22.11 7.27 -10.85
N ASP A 62 22.70 8.41 -11.20
CA ASP A 62 24.13 8.52 -11.46
C ASP A 62 24.87 9.32 -10.36
N ALA A 63 26.17 9.55 -10.59
CA ALA A 63 27.03 10.35 -9.72
C ALA A 63 26.47 11.77 -9.45
N SER A 64 25.63 12.31 -10.35
CA SER A 64 24.92 13.57 -10.14
C SER A 64 24.00 13.56 -8.92
N ALA A 65 23.38 12.42 -8.61
CA ALA A 65 22.56 12.26 -7.41
C ALA A 65 23.42 12.38 -6.14
N SER A 66 24.54 11.69 -6.11
CA SER A 66 25.45 11.72 -4.96
C SER A 66 26.13 13.08 -4.76
N ALA A 67 26.37 13.82 -5.84
CA ALA A 67 26.92 15.18 -5.79
C ALA A 67 25.94 16.18 -5.16
N LEU A 68 24.64 16.02 -5.36
CA LEU A 68 23.61 16.93 -4.84
C LEU A 68 23.09 16.52 -3.46
N TYR A 69 22.99 15.20 -3.18
CA TYR A 69 22.31 14.67 -2.00
C TYR A 69 23.23 13.83 -1.09
N GLY A 70 24.53 13.79 -1.42
CA GLY A 70 25.55 13.11 -0.61
C GLY A 70 25.51 11.57 -0.69
N GLU A 71 26.20 10.93 0.25
CA GLU A 71 26.37 9.49 0.32
C GLU A 71 25.03 8.70 0.41
N ARG A 72 24.02 9.31 1.04
CA ARG A 72 22.69 8.71 1.16
C ARG A 72 21.99 8.47 -0.20
N ALA A 73 22.42 9.17 -1.25
CA ALA A 73 21.90 9.00 -2.61
C ALA A 73 22.46 7.77 -3.37
N ALA A 74 23.23 6.90 -2.70
CA ALA A 74 23.81 5.70 -3.33
C ALA A 74 22.77 4.78 -3.97
N ASN A 75 21.57 4.71 -3.42
CA ASN A 75 20.44 3.93 -3.95
C ASN A 75 19.58 4.68 -4.99
N GLY A 76 20.00 5.90 -5.37
CA GLY A 76 19.26 6.79 -6.26
C GLY A 76 18.41 7.79 -5.51
N VAL A 77 17.90 8.77 -6.28
CA VAL A 77 17.02 9.83 -5.75
C VAL A 77 15.82 9.98 -6.67
N ILE A 78 14.63 10.06 -6.08
CA ILE A 78 13.39 10.40 -6.77
C ILE A 78 13.09 11.86 -6.42
N VAL A 79 13.15 12.73 -7.42
CA VAL A 79 12.84 14.17 -7.29
C VAL A 79 11.44 14.40 -7.85
N ILE A 80 10.58 14.97 -7.01
CA ILE A 80 9.18 15.25 -7.34
C ILE A 80 8.98 16.75 -7.24
N GLU A 81 8.45 17.32 -8.32
CA GLU A 81 8.06 18.73 -8.36
C GLU A 81 6.53 18.83 -8.45
N ARG A 82 5.94 19.67 -7.60
CA ARG A 82 4.52 19.99 -7.69
C ARG A 82 4.26 21.08 -8.71
N LYS A 83 3.06 21.09 -9.26
CA LYS A 83 2.57 22.08 -10.23
C LYS A 83 2.81 23.49 -9.72
N LYS A 84 3.48 24.30 -10.54
CA LYS A 84 3.79 25.70 -10.23
C LYS A 84 2.52 26.55 -10.22
N ILE A 85 2.45 27.47 -9.31
CA ILE A 85 1.37 28.46 -9.24
C ILE A 85 1.79 29.65 -10.09
N LEU A 86 1.21 29.72 -11.31
CA LEU A 86 1.59 30.70 -12.31
C LEU A 86 0.64 31.91 -12.38
N ASN A 87 -0.54 31.81 -11.76
CA ASN A 87 -1.59 32.80 -11.92
C ASN A 87 -1.73 33.68 -10.68
N ASP A 88 -1.86 35.00 -10.90
CA ASP A 88 -2.15 36.00 -9.88
C ASP A 88 -3.59 35.93 -9.37
N LYS A 89 -4.43 35.08 -9.95
CA LYS A 89 -5.82 34.88 -9.55
C LYS A 89 -5.97 33.69 -8.61
N LEU A 90 -6.87 33.79 -7.66
CA LEU A 90 -7.30 32.67 -6.83
C LEU A 90 -7.79 31.53 -7.75
N ARG A 91 -7.22 30.35 -7.55
CA ARG A 91 -7.64 29.11 -8.23
C ARG A 91 -8.22 28.13 -7.20
N LEU A 92 -9.44 27.71 -7.43
CA LEU A 92 -10.07 26.60 -6.74
C LEU A 92 -9.97 25.35 -7.61
N SER A 93 -9.56 24.25 -7.05
CA SER A 93 -9.54 22.93 -7.70
C SER A 93 -10.29 21.92 -6.87
N TYR A 94 -11.04 21.05 -7.54
CA TYR A 94 -11.64 19.86 -6.95
C TYR A 94 -11.35 18.67 -7.87
N ASN A 95 -10.86 17.59 -7.29
CA ASN A 95 -10.62 16.34 -8.01
C ASN A 95 -11.37 15.21 -7.31
N LEU A 96 -11.99 14.37 -8.13
CA LEU A 96 -12.61 13.12 -7.73
C LEU A 96 -11.96 12.01 -8.57
N ASP A 97 -11.40 11.00 -7.92
CA ASP A 97 -10.90 9.81 -8.57
C ASP A 97 -11.55 8.55 -7.98
N GLY A 98 -11.74 7.57 -8.83
CA GLY A 98 -12.30 6.29 -8.43
C GLY A 98 -11.70 5.15 -9.23
N THR A 99 -11.40 4.03 -8.55
CA THR A 99 -10.99 2.78 -9.18
C THR A 99 -11.81 1.62 -8.63
N VAL A 100 -11.99 0.60 -9.47
CA VAL A 100 -12.60 -0.68 -9.08
C VAL A 100 -11.60 -1.77 -9.41
N ASP A 101 -11.29 -2.61 -8.41
CA ASP A 101 -10.30 -3.66 -8.51
C ASP A 101 -11.00 -5.02 -8.48
N PHE A 102 -10.90 -5.78 -9.55
CA PHE A 102 -11.42 -7.13 -9.64
C PHE A 102 -10.31 -8.13 -9.38
N PRO A 103 -10.49 -9.10 -8.44
CA PRO A 103 -9.52 -10.18 -8.29
C PRO A 103 -9.54 -11.05 -9.55
N ASP A 104 -8.38 -11.20 -10.19
CA ASP A 104 -8.19 -12.08 -11.33
C ASP A 104 -7.55 -13.38 -10.88
N LEU A 105 -8.32 -14.47 -10.94
CA LEU A 105 -7.89 -15.83 -10.60
C LEU A 105 -7.58 -16.66 -11.85
N SER A 106 -7.71 -16.12 -13.05
CA SER A 106 -7.55 -16.84 -14.32
C SER A 106 -6.15 -17.40 -14.55
N THR A 107 -5.14 -16.84 -13.87
CA THR A 107 -3.75 -17.33 -13.93
C THR A 107 -3.48 -18.53 -13.04
N TYR A 108 -4.44 -18.90 -12.18
CA TYR A 108 -4.35 -20.07 -11.32
C TYR A 108 -5.04 -21.23 -11.99
N ASP A 109 -4.27 -22.20 -12.43
CA ASP A 109 -4.78 -23.44 -13.05
C ASP A 109 -4.95 -24.52 -11.97
N TYR A 110 -6.05 -24.42 -11.22
CA TYR A 110 -6.35 -25.37 -10.13
C TYR A 110 -7.32 -26.44 -10.56
N LEU A 111 -7.03 -27.66 -10.13
CA LEU A 111 -7.91 -28.80 -10.34
C LEU A 111 -9.15 -28.69 -9.42
N ASN A 112 -10.32 -28.97 -9.94
CA ASN A 112 -11.52 -29.21 -9.14
C ASN A 112 -11.35 -30.46 -8.27
N ALA A 113 -12.28 -30.70 -7.35
CA ALA A 113 -12.18 -31.82 -6.41
C ALA A 113 -12.06 -33.19 -7.09
N ALA A 114 -12.80 -33.42 -8.19
CA ALA A 114 -12.79 -34.69 -8.91
C ALA A 114 -11.47 -34.90 -9.65
N ASP A 115 -11.02 -33.88 -10.38
CA ASP A 115 -9.76 -33.94 -11.14
C ASP A 115 -8.55 -34.06 -10.23
N LYS A 116 -8.59 -33.38 -9.08
CA LYS A 116 -7.52 -33.47 -8.07
C LYS A 116 -7.44 -34.86 -7.47
N LEU A 117 -8.57 -35.49 -7.09
CA LEU A 117 -8.59 -36.83 -6.55
C LEU A 117 -8.07 -37.85 -7.60
N GLU A 118 -8.46 -37.71 -8.87
CA GLU A 118 -7.96 -38.54 -9.94
C GLU A 118 -6.46 -38.33 -10.21
N PHE A 119 -5.97 -37.06 -10.12
CA PHE A 119 -4.56 -36.79 -10.22
C PHE A 119 -3.77 -37.44 -9.07
N GLU A 120 -4.25 -37.33 -7.83
CA GLU A 120 -3.65 -37.98 -6.65
C GLU A 120 -3.60 -39.50 -6.81
N ARG A 121 -4.66 -40.11 -7.35
CA ARG A 121 -4.72 -41.56 -7.63
C ARG A 121 -3.66 -41.95 -8.67
N ARG A 122 -3.55 -41.20 -9.78
CA ARG A 122 -2.57 -41.48 -10.85
C ARG A 122 -1.12 -41.24 -10.38
N ALA A 123 -0.92 -40.30 -9.48
CA ALA A 123 0.37 -40.05 -8.86
C ALA A 123 0.77 -41.06 -7.78
N ASN A 124 -0.04 -42.13 -7.59
CA ASN A 124 0.16 -43.19 -6.59
C ASN A 124 0.31 -42.64 -5.14
N LEU A 125 -0.46 -41.61 -4.81
CA LEU A 125 -0.47 -41.06 -3.45
C LEU A 125 -1.29 -41.92 -2.48
N TYR A 126 -1.99 -42.92 -2.96
CA TYR A 126 -2.77 -43.90 -2.18
C TYR A 126 -2.22 -45.30 -2.37
N ASN A 127 -1.86 -45.94 -1.26
CA ASN A 127 -1.61 -47.40 -1.25
C ASN A 127 -2.90 -48.11 -0.94
N PHE A 128 -3.57 -48.68 -1.95
CA PHE A 128 -4.87 -49.37 -1.82
C PHE A 128 -4.81 -50.70 -1.05
N GLU A 129 -3.63 -51.21 -0.76
CA GLU A 129 -3.43 -52.32 0.18
C GLU A 129 -3.46 -51.83 1.63
N ASN A 130 -3.22 -50.56 1.85
CA ASN A 130 -3.34 -49.92 3.17
C ASN A 130 -4.79 -49.52 3.42
N LYS A 131 -5.37 -50.04 4.51
CA LYS A 131 -6.74 -49.75 4.91
C LYS A 131 -7.02 -48.25 5.08
N TYR A 132 -6.09 -47.50 5.67
CA TYR A 132 -6.26 -46.05 5.95
C TYR A 132 -6.30 -45.24 4.63
N ASP A 133 -5.44 -45.54 3.67
CA ASP A 133 -5.41 -44.86 2.38
C ASP A 133 -6.67 -45.16 1.55
N LEU A 134 -7.16 -46.41 1.60
CA LEU A 134 -8.39 -46.82 0.94
C LEU A 134 -9.62 -46.14 1.55
N GLU A 135 -9.70 -46.06 2.89
CA GLU A 135 -10.77 -45.34 3.61
C GLU A 135 -10.77 -43.87 3.26
N GLU A 136 -9.60 -43.23 3.24
CA GLU A 136 -9.46 -41.78 2.94
C GLU A 136 -9.85 -41.52 1.47
N TYR A 137 -9.39 -42.31 0.52
CA TYR A 137 -9.78 -42.20 -0.89
C TYR A 137 -11.30 -42.32 -1.05
N ASN A 138 -11.92 -43.33 -0.43
CA ASN A 138 -13.35 -43.54 -0.50
C ASN A 138 -14.15 -42.41 0.20
N ARG A 139 -13.65 -41.84 1.30
CA ARG A 139 -14.23 -40.68 1.95
C ARG A 139 -14.26 -39.48 1.00
N LYS A 140 -13.11 -39.13 0.37
CA LYS A 140 -13.03 -38.05 -0.62
C LYS A 140 -13.97 -38.28 -1.78
N LYS A 141 -13.98 -39.50 -2.34
CA LYS A 141 -14.87 -39.90 -3.45
C LYS A 141 -16.35 -39.72 -3.08
N LEU A 142 -16.74 -40.10 -1.86
CA LEU A 142 -18.11 -39.91 -1.38
C LEU A 142 -18.47 -38.44 -1.24
N LEU A 143 -17.56 -37.58 -0.70
CA LEU A 143 -17.79 -36.16 -0.60
C LEU A 143 -17.98 -35.51 -1.99
N ILE A 144 -17.14 -35.85 -2.94
CA ILE A 144 -17.24 -35.39 -4.32
C ILE A 144 -18.56 -35.82 -4.96
N SER A 145 -19.00 -37.10 -4.75
CA SER A 145 -20.28 -37.58 -5.27
C SER A 145 -21.49 -36.83 -4.66
N LYS A 146 -21.34 -36.23 -3.49
CA LYS A 146 -22.33 -35.35 -2.84
C LYS A 146 -22.22 -33.88 -3.31
N GLY A 147 -21.38 -33.59 -4.30
CA GLY A 147 -21.19 -32.24 -4.86
C GLY A 147 -20.16 -31.39 -4.14
N MET A 148 -19.29 -32.01 -3.35
CA MET A 148 -18.20 -31.25 -2.67
C MET A 148 -17.16 -30.81 -3.70
N ASP A 149 -17.04 -29.50 -3.88
CA ASP A 149 -16.03 -28.82 -4.70
C ASP A 149 -15.89 -27.39 -4.18
N THR A 150 -15.01 -27.22 -3.21
CA THR A 150 -14.86 -25.92 -2.53
C THR A 150 -13.87 -25.04 -3.28
N ASP A 151 -14.35 -23.96 -3.87
CA ASP A 151 -13.49 -22.88 -4.38
C ASP A 151 -12.98 -22.05 -3.20
N TRP A 152 -11.86 -22.47 -2.65
CA TRP A 152 -11.23 -21.79 -1.51
C TRP A 152 -10.70 -20.41 -1.88
N MET A 153 -10.18 -20.22 -3.09
CA MET A 153 -9.56 -18.97 -3.50
C MET A 153 -10.55 -17.81 -3.57
N SER A 154 -11.80 -18.07 -3.93
CA SER A 154 -12.84 -17.04 -3.97
C SER A 154 -13.33 -16.60 -2.57
N LYS A 155 -13.19 -17.48 -1.57
CA LYS A 155 -13.75 -17.25 -0.23
C LYS A 155 -13.30 -15.96 0.45
N PRO A 156 -12.00 -15.60 0.46
CA PRO A 156 -11.52 -14.37 1.10
C PRO A 156 -11.71 -13.14 0.20
N LEU A 157 -12.09 -13.28 -1.05
CA LEU A 157 -12.05 -12.22 -2.05
C LEU A 157 -13.39 -11.49 -2.24
N ARG A 158 -13.28 -10.25 -2.62
CA ARG A 158 -14.39 -9.37 -3.07
C ARG A 158 -13.86 -8.42 -4.13
N THR A 159 -14.75 -7.73 -4.82
CA THR A 159 -14.41 -6.55 -5.60
C THR A 159 -13.94 -5.44 -4.65
N GLY A 160 -12.73 -4.95 -4.88
CA GLY A 160 -12.16 -3.80 -4.21
C GLY A 160 -12.59 -2.49 -4.87
N TYR A 161 -12.45 -1.37 -4.14
CA TYR A 161 -12.64 -0.04 -4.73
C TYR A 161 -11.87 1.03 -3.97
N THR A 162 -11.52 2.08 -4.70
CA THR A 162 -10.91 3.28 -4.16
C THR A 162 -11.73 4.48 -4.55
N ILE A 163 -11.94 5.40 -3.61
CA ILE A 163 -12.54 6.72 -3.87
C ILE A 163 -11.64 7.76 -3.24
N GLY A 164 -11.13 8.67 -4.08
CA GLY A 164 -10.33 9.82 -3.67
C GLY A 164 -11.07 11.12 -3.95
N ASN A 165 -10.96 12.06 -3.01
CA ASN A 165 -11.47 13.42 -3.16
C ASN A 165 -10.37 14.38 -2.70
N SER A 166 -10.09 15.40 -3.50
CA SER A 166 -9.24 16.49 -3.07
C SER A 166 -9.80 17.85 -3.47
N ILE A 167 -9.60 18.81 -2.59
CA ILE A 167 -9.94 20.22 -2.81
C ILE A 167 -8.71 21.06 -2.57
N GLY A 168 -8.44 21.99 -3.47
CA GLY A 168 -7.28 22.86 -3.39
C GLY A 168 -7.63 24.31 -3.66
N VAL A 169 -6.97 25.18 -2.93
CA VAL A 169 -6.98 26.63 -3.14
C VAL A 169 -5.54 27.10 -3.33
N SER A 170 -5.28 27.81 -4.39
CA SER A 170 -3.94 28.36 -4.64
C SER A 170 -4.02 29.72 -5.32
N GLY A 171 -2.98 30.52 -5.14
CA GLY A 171 -2.87 31.80 -5.75
C GLY A 171 -1.48 32.42 -5.54
N LYS A 172 -1.21 33.47 -6.31
CA LYS A 172 0.01 34.25 -6.26
C LYS A 172 -0.38 35.72 -6.18
N GLY A 173 0.16 36.44 -5.22
CA GLY A 173 0.16 37.90 -5.17
C GLY A 173 1.52 38.43 -5.61
N ASN A 174 1.77 39.73 -5.45
CA ASN A 174 3.04 40.35 -5.85
C ASN A 174 4.25 39.62 -5.25
N ASP A 175 4.23 39.44 -3.94
CA ASP A 175 5.35 38.88 -3.20
C ASP A 175 5.05 37.54 -2.52
N MET A 176 3.79 37.09 -2.58
CA MET A 176 3.34 35.90 -1.84
C MET A 176 2.73 34.87 -2.78
N THR A 177 3.15 33.63 -2.62
CA THR A 177 2.53 32.46 -3.25
C THR A 177 1.97 31.54 -2.17
N TYR A 178 0.76 31.04 -2.35
CA TYR A 178 0.13 30.17 -1.38
C TYR A 178 -0.60 29.01 -2.06
N ARG A 179 -0.64 27.88 -1.36
CA ARG A 179 -1.44 26.71 -1.72
C ARG A 179 -1.93 26.05 -0.44
N VAL A 180 -3.20 25.71 -0.42
CA VAL A 180 -3.80 24.89 0.62
C VAL A 180 -4.56 23.77 -0.07
N ASN A 181 -4.29 22.52 0.29
CA ASN A 181 -4.99 21.37 -0.21
C ASN A 181 -5.50 20.52 0.95
N ALA A 182 -6.67 19.91 0.76
CA ALA A 182 -7.19 18.88 1.64
C ALA A 182 -7.60 17.68 0.78
N ASN A 183 -7.29 16.47 1.24
CA ASN A 183 -7.62 15.25 0.56
C ASN A 183 -8.16 14.18 1.51
N ILE A 184 -9.04 13.34 0.99
CA ILE A 184 -9.55 12.14 1.65
C ILE A 184 -9.51 11.02 0.61
N ARG A 185 -8.94 9.88 0.97
CA ARG A 185 -8.91 8.71 0.14
C ARG A 185 -9.34 7.48 0.92
N ASN A 186 -10.35 6.78 0.41
CA ASN A 186 -10.88 5.57 1.01
C ASN A 186 -10.59 4.39 0.07
N VAL A 187 -9.85 3.42 0.56
CA VAL A 187 -9.48 2.21 -0.15
C VAL A 187 -10.09 1.01 0.56
N LYS A 188 -10.83 0.19 -0.18
CA LYS A 188 -11.22 -1.16 0.23
C LYS A 188 -10.57 -2.14 -0.73
N GLY A 189 -9.66 -2.95 -0.25
CA GLY A 189 -8.93 -3.91 -1.06
C GLY A 189 -9.77 -5.12 -1.47
N VAL A 190 -9.14 -6.00 -2.24
CA VAL A 190 -9.78 -7.21 -2.77
C VAL A 190 -9.93 -8.33 -1.73
N MET A 191 -9.20 -8.28 -0.63
CA MET A 191 -9.43 -9.18 0.51
C MET A 191 -10.59 -8.65 1.36
N LYS A 192 -11.49 -9.52 1.78
CA LYS A 192 -12.61 -9.14 2.65
C LYS A 192 -12.10 -8.57 3.98
N GLY A 193 -12.67 -7.47 4.41
CA GLY A 193 -12.40 -6.85 5.72
C GLY A 193 -11.20 -5.91 5.75
N ASP A 194 -10.35 -5.85 4.73
CA ASP A 194 -9.27 -4.87 4.67
C ASP A 194 -9.77 -3.49 4.24
N TYR A 195 -9.09 -2.47 4.72
CA TYR A 195 -9.28 -1.09 4.25
C TYR A 195 -8.08 -0.21 4.62
N ARG A 196 -7.95 0.91 3.91
CA ARG A 196 -7.05 2.01 4.23
C ARG A 196 -7.74 3.33 3.94
N ASN A 197 -7.94 4.14 4.95
CA ASN A 197 -8.47 5.47 4.83
C ASN A 197 -7.37 6.48 5.14
N THR A 198 -7.12 7.39 4.23
CA THR A 198 -6.16 8.47 4.41
C THR A 198 -6.87 9.82 4.35
N TYR A 199 -6.39 10.77 5.12
CA TYR A 199 -6.83 12.15 5.07
C TYR A 199 -5.63 13.05 5.30
N GLY A 200 -5.58 14.12 4.54
CA GLY A 200 -4.45 15.02 4.57
C GLY A 200 -4.86 16.47 4.41
N ILE A 201 -4.02 17.34 4.97
CA ILE A 201 -4.06 18.78 4.73
C ILE A 201 -2.63 19.24 4.49
N SER A 202 -2.40 19.96 3.40
CA SER A 202 -1.12 20.57 3.11
C SER A 202 -1.28 22.08 2.94
N VAL A 203 -0.35 22.84 3.52
CA VAL A 203 -0.26 24.29 3.40
C VAL A 203 1.13 24.63 2.90
N PHE A 204 1.20 25.40 1.85
CA PHE A 204 2.44 25.96 1.32
C PHE A 204 2.30 27.47 1.22
N LEU A 205 3.26 28.19 1.79
CA LEU A 205 3.39 29.64 1.73
C LEU A 205 4.81 29.96 1.28
N SER A 206 4.96 30.89 0.34
CA SER A 206 6.26 31.41 -0.06
C SER A 206 6.18 32.92 -0.18
N TYR A 207 7.07 33.60 0.46
CA TYR A 207 7.13 35.05 0.49
C TYR A 207 8.51 35.55 -0.02
N HIS A 208 8.49 36.54 -0.94
CA HIS A 208 9.68 37.18 -1.49
C HIS A 208 9.91 38.52 -0.82
N ILE A 209 11.07 38.68 -0.21
CA ILE A 209 11.47 39.90 0.50
C ILE A 209 12.48 40.66 -0.35
N ALA A 210 12.11 41.83 -0.82
CA ALA A 210 12.96 42.73 -1.58
C ALA A 210 13.73 42.06 -2.75
N ASP A 211 13.08 41.11 -3.47
CA ASP A 211 13.60 40.37 -4.59
C ASP A 211 14.90 39.55 -4.34
N LYS A 212 15.35 39.49 -3.10
CA LYS A 212 16.61 38.84 -2.72
C LYS A 212 16.45 37.67 -1.77
N VAL A 213 15.43 37.69 -0.94
CA VAL A 213 15.20 36.63 0.04
C VAL A 213 13.85 36.01 -0.21
N THR A 214 13.83 34.70 -0.36
CA THR A 214 12.61 33.89 -0.44
C THR A 214 12.50 33.06 0.82
N VAL A 215 11.41 33.20 1.55
CA VAL A 215 11.07 32.35 2.69
C VAL A 215 9.88 31.48 2.31
N SER A 216 10.08 30.18 2.33
CA SER A 216 9.02 29.21 2.05
C SER A 216 8.73 28.39 3.30
N TYR A 217 7.45 28.23 3.60
CA TYR A 217 6.96 27.40 4.69
C TYR A 217 6.00 26.34 4.12
N GLN A 218 6.20 25.11 4.51
CA GLN A 218 5.33 24.01 4.17
C GLN A 218 4.94 23.24 5.43
N SER A 219 3.65 23.05 5.62
CA SER A 219 3.08 22.22 6.67
C SER A 219 2.22 21.15 6.05
N ASN A 220 2.46 19.90 6.43
CA ASN A 220 1.65 18.76 5.99
C ASN A 220 1.15 18.01 7.23
N TYR A 221 -0.13 17.72 7.24
CA TYR A 221 -0.74 16.79 8.15
C TYR A 221 -1.30 15.61 7.37
N SER A 222 -0.94 14.40 7.76
CA SER A 222 -1.44 13.15 7.16
C SER A 222 -1.93 12.24 8.27
N GLY A 223 -3.15 11.75 8.13
CA GLY A 223 -3.75 10.74 8.99
C GLY A 223 -4.11 9.49 8.21
N VAL A 224 -3.80 8.34 8.78
CA VAL A 224 -4.09 7.03 8.20
C VAL A 224 -4.82 6.17 9.22
N LYS A 225 -5.91 5.54 8.79
CA LYS A 225 -6.57 4.46 9.53
C LYS A 225 -6.68 3.26 8.63
N SER A 226 -6.13 2.15 9.05
CA SER A 226 -6.12 0.93 8.26
C SER A 226 -6.44 -0.30 9.07
N LYS A 227 -6.90 -1.33 8.38
CA LYS A 227 -7.14 -2.65 8.93
C LYS A 227 -6.69 -3.68 7.92
N ASN A 228 -5.93 -4.67 8.36
CA ASN A 228 -5.61 -5.85 7.58
C ASN A 228 -6.80 -6.81 7.53
N SER A 229 -6.84 -7.63 6.50
CA SER A 229 -7.92 -8.62 6.34
C SER A 229 -7.92 -9.62 7.50
N PRO A 230 -9.05 -9.85 8.17
CA PRO A 230 -9.16 -10.92 9.16
C PRO A 230 -9.11 -12.33 8.53
N TYR A 231 -9.20 -12.41 7.19
CA TYR A 231 -9.11 -13.65 6.43
C TYR A 231 -7.67 -14.15 6.24
N GLY A 232 -6.67 -13.57 6.89
CA GLY A 232 -5.28 -13.97 6.76
C GLY A 232 -4.66 -13.57 5.43
N THR A 233 -3.80 -14.42 4.87
CA THR A 233 -3.16 -14.20 3.58
C THR A 233 -3.85 -15.01 2.48
N PHE A 234 -3.79 -14.54 1.23
CA PHE A 234 -4.36 -15.27 0.11
C PHE A 234 -3.70 -16.65 -0.07
N SER A 235 -2.40 -16.77 0.24
CA SER A 235 -1.66 -18.04 0.18
C SER A 235 -2.24 -19.13 1.10
N ASP A 236 -2.88 -18.76 2.20
CA ASP A 236 -3.49 -19.72 3.12
C ASP A 236 -4.65 -20.49 2.46
N TYR A 237 -5.30 -19.86 1.48
CA TYR A 237 -6.42 -20.46 0.71
C TYR A 237 -5.95 -21.26 -0.50
N VAL A 238 -4.83 -20.87 -1.09
CA VAL A 238 -4.25 -21.51 -2.28
C VAL A 238 -3.81 -22.95 -1.99
N THR A 239 -3.42 -23.23 -0.75
CA THR A 239 -2.93 -24.56 -0.33
C THR A 239 -4.03 -25.53 0.11
N LEU A 240 -5.28 -25.05 0.22
CA LEU A 240 -6.39 -25.88 0.69
C LEU A 240 -6.94 -26.79 -0.40
N ASN A 241 -7.52 -27.91 0.02
CA ASN A 241 -8.04 -28.90 -0.90
C ASN A 241 -9.52 -28.67 -1.24
N PRO A 242 -9.92 -28.78 -2.51
CA PRO A 242 -11.29 -28.55 -2.94
C PRO A 242 -12.30 -29.56 -2.38
N TYR A 243 -11.87 -30.73 -1.92
CA TYR A 243 -12.73 -31.71 -1.25
C TYR A 243 -12.86 -31.51 0.25
N ASP A 244 -12.24 -30.47 0.83
CA ASP A 244 -12.44 -30.10 2.22
C ASP A 244 -13.57 -29.06 2.35
N SER A 245 -14.55 -29.35 3.20
CA SER A 245 -15.62 -28.39 3.51
C SER A 245 -15.17 -27.46 4.63
N PRO A 246 -15.44 -26.15 4.51
CA PRO A 246 -15.27 -25.25 5.65
C PRO A 246 -16.30 -25.43 6.75
N TYR A 247 -17.38 -26.17 6.49
CA TYR A 247 -18.52 -26.38 7.37
C TYR A 247 -18.69 -27.85 7.76
N ASP A 248 -19.23 -28.09 8.93
CA ASP A 248 -19.73 -29.40 9.36
C ASP A 248 -21.09 -29.72 8.74
N GLU A 249 -21.65 -30.90 9.07
CA GLU A 249 -22.93 -31.36 8.56
C GLU A 249 -24.12 -30.48 9.04
N THR A 250 -23.95 -29.69 10.09
CA THR A 250 -24.96 -28.76 10.60
C THR A 250 -24.87 -27.39 9.94
N GLY A 251 -23.85 -27.13 9.13
CA GLY A 251 -23.56 -25.83 8.51
C GLY A 251 -22.77 -24.88 9.41
N ALA A 252 -22.24 -25.34 10.54
CA ALA A 252 -21.37 -24.56 11.40
C ALA A 252 -19.92 -24.58 10.86
N LEU A 253 -19.19 -23.46 10.99
CA LEU A 253 -17.80 -23.41 10.58
C LEU A 253 -16.94 -24.33 11.45
N LEU A 254 -16.20 -25.20 10.79
CA LEU A 254 -15.18 -26.04 11.42
C LEU A 254 -14.01 -25.16 11.89
N LYS A 255 -13.49 -25.44 13.08
CA LYS A 255 -12.25 -24.79 13.55
C LYS A 255 -11.03 -25.34 12.81
N LYS A 256 -11.03 -26.62 12.56
CA LYS A 256 -9.98 -27.37 11.86
C LYS A 256 -10.57 -28.10 10.66
N LEU A 257 -9.81 -28.10 9.59
CA LEU A 257 -10.04 -28.93 8.39
C LEU A 257 -9.38 -30.31 8.57
N THR A 258 -9.40 -31.10 7.52
CA THR A 258 -8.70 -32.39 7.47
C THR A 258 -7.21 -32.19 7.79
N TRP A 259 -6.60 -33.18 8.47
CA TRP A 259 -5.19 -33.16 8.86
C TRP A 259 -4.81 -32.03 9.83
N ASP A 260 -5.74 -31.60 10.69
CA ASP A 260 -5.54 -30.56 11.71
C ASP A 260 -5.15 -29.17 11.15
N VAL A 261 -5.42 -28.94 9.86
CA VAL A 261 -5.19 -27.64 9.22
C VAL A 261 -6.19 -26.62 9.73
N ASN A 262 -5.74 -25.43 10.08
CA ASN A 262 -6.63 -24.35 10.52
C ASN A 262 -7.58 -23.95 9.38
N ASN A 263 -8.85 -23.75 9.73
CA ASN A 263 -9.81 -23.19 8.80
C ASN A 263 -9.69 -21.65 8.80
N PRO A 264 -9.19 -21.01 7.74
CA PRO A 264 -9.00 -19.57 7.72
C PRO A 264 -10.32 -18.78 7.81
N LEU A 265 -11.44 -19.38 7.42
CA LEU A 265 -12.76 -18.75 7.56
C LEU A 265 -13.23 -18.73 9.02
N TYR A 266 -12.83 -19.71 9.83
CA TYR A 266 -13.13 -19.72 11.26
C TYR A 266 -12.39 -18.60 11.98
N GLU A 267 -11.09 -18.41 11.67
CA GLU A 267 -10.28 -17.34 12.22
C GLU A 267 -10.85 -15.95 11.84
N ALA A 268 -11.30 -15.81 10.59
CA ALA A 268 -11.95 -14.57 10.13
C ALA A 268 -13.23 -14.22 10.93
N LYS A 269 -14.01 -15.25 11.35
CA LYS A 269 -15.23 -15.08 12.13
C LYS A 269 -14.95 -14.81 13.62
N ALA A 270 -13.81 -15.23 14.13
CA ALA A 270 -13.43 -15.06 15.55
C ALA A 270 -13.32 -13.58 15.96
N GLY A 271 -13.33 -12.66 15.01
CA GLY A 271 -13.28 -11.23 15.29
C GLY A 271 -11.87 -10.67 15.41
N ASN A 272 -10.87 -11.45 15.03
CA ASN A 272 -9.48 -11.03 14.99
C ASN A 272 -9.33 -9.75 14.16
N TYR A 273 -8.47 -8.85 14.62
CA TYR A 273 -8.17 -7.64 13.89
C TYR A 273 -6.71 -7.23 14.05
N ASP A 274 -6.22 -6.60 13.01
CA ASP A 274 -4.93 -5.95 12.95
C ASP A 274 -5.18 -4.55 12.37
N LYS A 275 -5.13 -3.54 13.24
CA LYS A 275 -5.45 -2.15 12.91
C LYS A 275 -4.28 -1.25 13.17
N THR A 276 -4.07 -0.32 12.27
CA THR A 276 -3.08 0.75 12.45
C THR A 276 -3.75 2.11 12.32
N SER A 277 -3.42 3.02 13.22
CA SER A 277 -3.76 4.43 13.15
C SER A 277 -2.48 5.24 13.27
N SER A 278 -2.21 6.09 12.29
CA SER A 278 -1.00 6.92 12.27
C SER A 278 -1.37 8.35 11.92
N ASN A 279 -0.76 9.31 12.62
CA ASN A 279 -0.87 10.73 12.34
C ASN A 279 0.54 11.29 12.22
N THR A 280 0.84 11.87 11.07
CA THR A 280 2.13 12.49 10.80
C THR A 280 1.94 13.98 10.58
N PHE A 281 2.74 14.79 11.25
CA PHE A 281 2.77 16.22 11.10
C PHE A 281 4.20 16.67 10.75
N THR A 282 4.34 17.25 9.56
CA THR A 282 5.62 17.69 9.02
C THR A 282 5.59 19.18 8.79
N ASN A 283 6.59 19.89 9.32
CA ASN A 283 6.79 21.31 9.08
C ASN A 283 8.16 21.55 8.50
N ASN A 284 8.22 22.27 7.41
CA ASN A 284 9.44 22.60 6.70
C ASN A 284 9.53 24.11 6.50
N VAL A 285 10.71 24.65 6.72
CA VAL A 285 11.06 26.03 6.42
C VAL A 285 12.27 26.01 5.48
N ASN A 286 12.17 26.74 4.39
CA ASN A 286 13.28 26.98 3.47
C ASN A 286 13.50 28.49 3.36
N ILE A 287 14.74 28.93 3.52
CA ILE A 287 15.16 30.32 3.34
C ILE A 287 16.22 30.31 2.23
N ARG A 288 15.97 31.04 1.18
CA ARG A 288 16.92 31.26 0.08
C ARG A 288 17.25 32.73 0.02
N TRP A 289 18.55 33.04 0.07
CA TRP A 289 19.09 34.37 -0.11
C TRP A 289 19.95 34.48 -1.36
N ASP A 290 19.45 35.19 -2.38
CA ASP A 290 20.16 35.48 -3.61
C ASP A 290 21.07 36.71 -3.37
N ILE A 291 22.34 36.45 -3.07
CA ILE A 291 23.33 37.48 -2.68
C ILE A 291 23.73 38.33 -3.89
N MET A 292 24.07 37.63 -4.98
CA MET A 292 24.42 38.22 -6.28
C MET A 292 24.17 37.22 -7.42
N LYS A 293 24.24 37.66 -8.67
CA LYS A 293 24.05 36.79 -9.83
C LYS A 293 25.02 35.60 -9.76
N GLY A 294 24.48 34.39 -9.68
CA GLY A 294 25.24 33.14 -9.61
C GLY A 294 25.68 32.73 -8.21
N LEU A 295 25.38 33.52 -7.16
CA LEU A 295 25.69 33.19 -5.76
C LEU A 295 24.43 33.30 -4.89
N TYR A 296 24.03 32.19 -4.30
CA TYR A 296 22.92 32.14 -3.34
C TYR A 296 23.27 31.25 -2.13
N LEU A 297 22.61 31.50 -1.04
CA LEU A 297 22.66 30.71 0.18
C LEU A 297 21.27 30.12 0.44
N THR A 298 21.19 28.85 0.85
CA THR A 298 19.95 28.23 1.29
C THR A 298 20.10 27.65 2.68
N ALA A 299 19.06 27.82 3.51
CA ALA A 299 18.92 27.18 4.80
C ALA A 299 17.58 26.43 4.86
N ASN A 300 17.62 25.18 5.29
CA ASN A 300 16.44 24.32 5.43
C ASN A 300 16.31 23.86 6.87
N GLY A 301 15.09 23.88 7.39
CA GLY A 301 14.73 23.30 8.68
C GLY A 301 13.49 22.41 8.50
N SER A 302 13.51 21.24 9.12
CA SER A 302 12.38 20.31 9.10
C SER A 302 12.11 19.75 10.49
N ILE A 303 10.83 19.72 10.87
CA ILE A 303 10.35 19.07 12.09
C ILE A 303 9.25 18.09 11.69
N VAL A 304 9.44 16.82 12.05
CA VAL A 304 8.48 15.74 11.81
C VAL A 304 8.05 15.16 13.14
N SER A 305 6.74 15.08 13.36
CA SER A 305 6.13 14.39 14.49
C SER A 305 5.24 13.27 13.94
N ASN A 306 5.49 12.04 14.37
CA ASN A 306 4.70 10.88 13.98
C ASN A 306 4.17 10.17 15.24
N LEU A 307 2.86 9.99 15.30
CA LEU A 307 2.17 9.22 16.33
C LEU A 307 1.50 8.03 15.63
N SER A 308 1.96 6.82 15.94
CA SER A 308 1.38 5.58 15.39
C SER A 308 0.91 4.68 16.51
N ASN A 309 -0.28 4.13 16.36
CA ASN A 309 -0.86 3.11 17.23
C ASN A 309 -1.19 1.88 16.39
N HIS A 310 -0.74 0.71 16.86
CA HIS A 310 -0.97 -0.58 16.23
C HIS A 310 -1.65 -1.51 17.24
N GLU A 311 -2.81 -2.03 16.88
CA GLU A 311 -3.65 -2.89 17.72
C GLU A 311 -3.87 -4.22 17.01
N ILE A 312 -3.52 -5.31 17.69
CA ILE A 312 -3.73 -6.69 17.24
C ILE A 312 -4.56 -7.41 18.30
N PHE A 313 -5.57 -8.15 17.84
CA PHE A 313 -6.41 -9.03 18.67
C PHE A 313 -6.64 -10.36 17.97
#